data_65c8dea84ff2f96878544734fcab3c07
#
_entry.id   65c8dea84ff2f96878544734fcab3c07
#
_cell.length_a   1.000
_cell.length_b   1.000
_cell.length_c   1.000
_cell.angle_alpha   90.00
_cell.angle_beta   90.00
_cell.angle_gamma   90.00
#
_symmetry.space_group_name_H-M   'P 1'
#
loop_
_entity.id
_entity.type
_entity.pdbx_description
1 polymer ?
#
loop_
_entity_poly.entity_id
_entity_poly.type
_entity_poly.pdbx_seq_one_letter_code
_entity_poly.pdbx_strand_id
1 'polypeptide(L)'
;GRGRRGRGWLSPAGEGIFMTLILRPQAHPSHVAQLSLQTAMAVARAISRVCEIDARIKWPNDIVCNGKKVCGMLLEMNADEQSVHDVVAGIGINVHQKAFEGDIAKTASSLDLLTGRSVRRADVVRAFLEEYEVVDELAKQGSEALMNVYRQHSATLGQRVQVISATGSFTGTAKAVTDSGSLIVTDDDGQDREVLAADVSVRGLMGYA
;
A
#
# COMPACT_ATOMS: atom_id res chain seq x y z
N GLY A 1 -8.36 0.17 14.61
CA GLY A 1 -8.37 -0.78 13.51
C GLY A 1 -7.28 -1.82 13.63
N ARG A 2 -7.26 -2.77 12.69
CA ARG A 2 -6.25 -3.82 12.59
C ARG A 2 -5.27 -3.48 11.48
N GLY A 3 -3.99 -3.72 11.72
CA GLY A 3 -2.93 -3.70 10.72
C GLY A 3 -2.34 -5.10 10.52
N ARG A 4 -1.45 -5.25 9.56
CA ARG A 4 -0.76 -6.51 9.27
C ARG A 4 0.04 -7.00 10.49
N ARG A 5 0.13 -8.35 10.64
CA ARG A 5 0.93 -9.01 11.69
C ARG A 5 0.52 -8.59 13.11
N GLY A 6 -0.78 -8.40 13.34
CA GLY A 6 -1.33 -8.06 14.66
C GLY A 6 -1.03 -6.65 15.17
N ARG A 7 -0.49 -5.76 14.33
CA ARG A 7 -0.27 -4.37 14.72
C ARG A 7 -1.60 -3.62 14.80
N GLY A 8 -1.75 -2.75 15.79
CA GLY A 8 -2.88 -1.84 15.87
C GLY A 8 -2.80 -0.72 14.84
N TRP A 9 -3.96 -0.24 14.41
CA TRP A 9 -4.11 1.01 13.66
C TRP A 9 -4.88 2.00 14.53
N LEU A 10 -4.29 3.16 14.83
CA LEU A 10 -4.95 4.23 15.58
C LEU A 10 -6.09 4.81 14.75
N SER A 11 -7.29 4.80 15.29
CA SER A 11 -8.51 5.20 14.57
C SER A 11 -9.34 6.17 15.40
N PRO A 12 -8.82 7.37 15.73
CA PRO A 12 -9.58 8.35 16.51
C PRO A 12 -10.78 8.83 15.69
N ALA A 13 -11.92 8.98 16.37
CA ALA A 13 -13.17 9.36 15.74
C ALA A 13 -13.04 10.76 15.09
N GLY A 14 -13.50 10.87 13.86
CA GLY A 14 -13.50 12.14 13.13
C GLY A 14 -12.17 12.55 12.49
N GLU A 15 -11.04 11.88 12.78
CA GLU A 15 -9.71 12.34 12.34
C GLU A 15 -9.18 11.65 11.09
N GLY A 16 -9.71 10.49 10.73
CA GLY A 16 -9.24 9.72 9.57
C GLY A 16 -10.36 9.21 8.69
N ILE A 17 -9.97 8.53 7.62
CA ILE A 17 -10.85 7.68 6.81
C ILE A 17 -10.56 6.25 7.21
N PHE A 18 -11.60 5.53 7.65
CA PHE A 18 -11.56 4.11 7.97
C PHE A 18 -12.64 3.42 7.16
N MET A 19 -12.24 2.90 6.00
CA MET A 19 -13.13 2.39 4.98
C MET A 19 -12.85 0.91 4.74
N THR A 20 -13.89 0.16 4.40
CA THR A 20 -13.77 -1.24 4.00
C THR A 20 -14.49 -1.43 2.66
N LEU A 21 -13.78 -2.00 1.69
CA LEU A 21 -14.37 -2.51 0.46
C LEU A 21 -14.54 -4.03 0.57
N ILE A 22 -15.66 -4.52 0.08
CA ILE A 22 -15.90 -5.95 -0.13
C ILE A 22 -15.89 -6.19 -1.63
N LEU A 23 -14.87 -6.93 -2.08
CA LEU A 23 -14.67 -7.27 -3.48
C LEU A 23 -15.03 -8.74 -3.70
N ARG A 24 -15.65 -9.06 -4.84
CA ARG A 24 -15.98 -10.43 -5.24
C ARG A 24 -15.39 -10.71 -6.63
N PRO A 25 -14.06 -10.84 -6.71
CA PRO A 25 -13.38 -11.05 -7.98
C PRO A 25 -13.67 -12.46 -8.51
N GLN A 26 -13.87 -12.58 -9.81
CA GLN A 26 -13.88 -13.87 -10.52
C GLN A 26 -12.43 -14.27 -10.78
N ALA A 27 -11.69 -14.68 -9.72
CA ALA A 27 -10.26 -14.89 -9.78
C ALA A 27 -9.81 -16.10 -8.96
N HIS A 28 -8.69 -16.69 -9.37
CA HIS A 28 -8.00 -17.70 -8.58
C HIS A 28 -7.26 -17.04 -7.40
N PRO A 29 -7.13 -17.71 -6.24
CA PRO A 29 -6.48 -17.15 -5.04
C PRO A 29 -5.08 -16.55 -5.25
N SER A 30 -4.32 -17.09 -6.21
CA SER A 30 -2.99 -16.56 -6.57
C SER A 30 -3.00 -15.12 -7.11
N HIS A 31 -4.14 -14.62 -7.59
CA HIS A 31 -4.27 -13.27 -8.15
C HIS A 31 -4.70 -12.20 -7.14
N VAL A 32 -4.98 -12.60 -5.88
CA VAL A 32 -5.50 -11.66 -4.86
C VAL A 32 -4.46 -10.60 -4.47
N ALA A 33 -3.18 -10.93 -4.51
CA ALA A 33 -2.13 -9.95 -4.25
C ALA A 33 -2.16 -8.78 -5.25
N GLN A 34 -2.59 -9.00 -6.50
CA GLN A 34 -2.80 -7.95 -7.49
C GLN A 34 -3.88 -6.95 -7.05
N LEU A 35 -4.95 -7.39 -6.36
CA LEU A 35 -5.96 -6.48 -5.79
C LEU A 35 -5.37 -5.53 -4.74
N SER A 36 -4.35 -5.97 -4.00
CA SER A 36 -3.61 -5.10 -3.08
C SER A 36 -2.88 -3.99 -3.82
N LEU A 37 -2.24 -4.32 -4.94
CA LEU A 37 -1.57 -3.33 -5.79
C LEU A 37 -2.56 -2.35 -6.41
N GLN A 38 -3.71 -2.84 -6.92
CA GLN A 38 -4.78 -2.00 -7.47
C GLN A 38 -5.31 -1.03 -6.42
N THR A 39 -5.62 -1.53 -5.23
CA THR A 39 -6.11 -0.70 -4.12
C THR A 39 -5.08 0.37 -3.74
N ALA A 40 -3.79 0.00 -3.67
CA ALA A 40 -2.72 0.94 -3.36
C ALA A 40 -2.57 2.03 -4.42
N MET A 41 -2.64 1.66 -5.70
CA MET A 41 -2.60 2.64 -6.80
C MET A 41 -3.78 3.60 -6.74
N ALA A 42 -4.99 3.10 -6.55
CA ALA A 42 -6.19 3.94 -6.47
C ALA A 42 -6.09 4.94 -5.30
N VAL A 43 -5.61 4.50 -4.12
CA VAL A 43 -5.41 5.39 -2.97
C VAL A 43 -4.31 6.41 -3.24
N ALA A 44 -3.16 6.02 -3.80
CA ALA A 44 -2.06 6.95 -4.10
C ALA A 44 -2.52 8.03 -5.09
N ARG A 45 -3.18 7.64 -6.18
CA ARG A 45 -3.71 8.56 -7.19
C ARG A 45 -4.77 9.51 -6.62
N ALA A 46 -5.69 8.98 -5.80
CA ALA A 46 -6.71 9.79 -5.15
C ALA A 46 -6.12 10.86 -4.21
N ILE A 47 -5.15 10.46 -3.38
CA ILE A 47 -4.45 11.39 -2.48
C ILE A 47 -3.68 12.44 -3.29
N SER A 48 -2.92 12.02 -4.32
CA SER A 48 -2.18 12.95 -5.17
C SER A 48 -3.10 13.97 -5.84
N ARG A 49 -4.25 13.53 -6.37
CA ARG A 49 -5.23 14.39 -7.05
C ARG A 49 -5.90 15.39 -6.11
N VAL A 50 -6.35 14.94 -4.92
CA VAL A 50 -7.09 15.79 -3.99
C VAL A 50 -6.18 16.74 -3.21
N CYS A 51 -5.00 16.24 -2.84
CA CYS A 51 -4.08 16.96 -1.98
C CYS A 51 -2.99 17.73 -2.74
N GLU A 52 -2.82 17.46 -4.04
CA GLU A 52 -1.76 18.04 -4.88
C GLU A 52 -0.35 17.75 -4.34
N ILE A 53 -0.17 16.55 -3.76
CA ILE A 53 1.11 16.06 -3.21
C ILE A 53 1.51 14.74 -3.88
N ASP A 54 2.81 14.44 -3.91
CA ASP A 54 3.33 13.19 -4.47
C ASP A 54 3.10 12.04 -3.47
N ALA A 55 1.99 11.31 -3.65
CA ALA A 55 1.66 10.14 -2.88
C ALA A 55 2.20 8.88 -3.59
N ARG A 56 3.05 8.13 -2.91
CA ARG A 56 3.72 6.95 -3.45
C ARG A 56 3.41 5.70 -2.68
N ILE A 57 3.51 4.56 -3.37
CA ILE A 57 3.26 3.24 -2.81
C ILE A 57 4.53 2.70 -2.19
N LYS A 58 4.53 2.50 -0.88
CA LYS A 58 5.53 1.68 -0.22
C LYS A 58 5.01 0.25 -0.14
N TRP A 59 5.68 -0.64 -0.88
CA TRP A 59 5.34 -2.06 -0.91
C TRP A 59 5.31 -2.67 0.50
N PRO A 60 4.35 -3.53 0.82
CA PRO A 60 3.28 -3.99 -0.08
C PRO A 60 1.98 -3.18 0.04
N ASN A 61 1.76 -2.37 1.06
CA ASN A 61 0.41 -1.95 1.46
C ASN A 61 0.34 -0.59 2.16
N ASP A 62 1.37 0.23 2.04
CA ASP A 62 1.40 1.56 2.66
C ASP A 62 1.45 2.66 1.59
N ILE A 63 0.86 3.81 1.87
CA ILE A 63 1.06 5.02 1.07
C ILE A 63 1.89 6.00 1.88
N VAL A 64 2.89 6.55 1.23
CA VAL A 64 3.82 7.52 1.80
C VAL A 64 3.80 8.82 1.00
N CYS A 65 3.94 9.94 1.70
CA CYS A 65 4.13 11.26 1.13
C CYS A 65 5.28 11.91 1.89
N ASN A 66 6.25 12.48 1.18
CA ASN A 66 7.46 13.06 1.78
C ASN A 66 8.14 12.11 2.78
N GLY A 67 8.23 10.81 2.44
CA GLY A 67 8.84 9.78 3.28
C GLY A 67 8.05 9.40 4.55
N LYS A 68 6.83 9.91 4.74
CA LYS A 68 5.98 9.59 5.89
C LYS A 68 4.72 8.85 5.49
N LYS A 69 4.36 7.84 6.27
CA LYS A 69 3.15 7.04 6.06
C LYS A 69 1.90 7.86 6.35
N VAL A 70 1.00 7.92 5.37
CA VAL A 70 -0.33 8.54 5.49
C VAL A 70 -1.46 7.53 5.38
N CYS A 71 -1.22 6.37 4.78
CA CYS A 71 -2.22 5.32 4.66
C CYS A 71 -1.61 3.93 4.88
N GLY A 72 -2.41 3.04 5.45
CA GLY A 72 -2.14 1.62 5.53
C GLY A 72 -3.36 0.83 5.09
N MET A 73 -3.13 -0.28 4.40
CA MET A 73 -4.17 -1.16 3.90
C MET A 73 -3.97 -2.58 4.41
N LEU A 74 -5.07 -3.30 4.59
CA LEU A 74 -5.07 -4.71 4.93
C LEU A 74 -6.12 -5.40 4.06
N LEU A 75 -5.68 -6.35 3.25
CA LEU A 75 -6.59 -7.20 2.48
C LEU A 75 -6.62 -8.57 3.13
N GLU A 76 -7.82 -9.05 3.40
CA GLU A 76 -8.12 -10.38 3.95
C GLU A 76 -8.99 -11.11 2.94
N MET A 77 -8.63 -12.34 2.61
CA MET A 77 -9.29 -13.15 1.58
C MET A 77 -10.05 -14.31 2.23
N ASN A 78 -11.25 -14.54 1.76
CA ASN A 78 -12.01 -15.75 1.99
C ASN A 78 -12.05 -16.52 0.65
N ALA A 79 -11.44 -17.71 0.63
CA ALA A 79 -11.27 -18.50 -0.58
C ALA A 79 -11.21 -20.00 -0.24
N ASP A 80 -11.52 -20.84 -1.21
CA ASP A 80 -11.15 -22.26 -1.25
C ASP A 80 -9.95 -22.49 -2.19
N GLU A 81 -9.66 -23.72 -2.51
CA GLU A 81 -8.51 -24.08 -3.35
C GLU A 81 -8.66 -23.58 -4.80
N GLN A 82 -9.87 -23.33 -5.27
CA GLN A 82 -10.17 -23.05 -6.69
C GLN A 82 -10.63 -21.62 -6.93
N SER A 83 -11.27 -20.98 -5.93
CA SER A 83 -11.93 -19.70 -6.13
C SER A 83 -11.87 -18.78 -4.91
N VAL A 84 -11.88 -17.48 -5.20
CA VAL A 84 -12.03 -16.43 -4.20
C VAL A 84 -13.52 -16.13 -4.03
N HIS A 85 -14.02 -16.25 -2.80
CA HIS A 85 -15.41 -15.89 -2.48
C HIS A 85 -15.56 -14.39 -2.28
N ASP A 86 -14.71 -13.82 -1.46
CA ASP A 86 -14.63 -12.39 -1.23
C ASP A 86 -13.23 -11.95 -0.76
N VAL A 87 -12.93 -10.68 -0.96
CA VAL A 87 -11.76 -9.99 -0.40
C VAL A 87 -12.23 -8.76 0.34
N VAL A 88 -11.89 -8.67 1.60
CA VAL A 88 -12.17 -7.53 2.47
C VAL A 88 -10.94 -6.63 2.50
N ALA A 89 -11.05 -5.47 1.85
CA ALA A 89 -9.97 -4.49 1.80
C ALA A 89 -10.22 -3.37 2.83
N GLY A 90 -9.54 -3.44 3.96
CA GLY A 90 -9.52 -2.39 4.97
C GLY A 90 -8.53 -1.30 4.59
N ILE A 91 -8.96 -0.03 4.57
CA ILE A 91 -8.16 1.13 4.19
C ILE A 91 -8.23 2.16 5.30
N GLY A 92 -7.08 2.50 5.89
CA GLY A 92 -6.95 3.54 6.88
C GLY A 92 -6.12 4.71 6.35
N ILE A 93 -6.68 5.93 6.30
CA ILE A 93 -5.98 7.14 5.86
C ILE A 93 -5.96 8.15 7.00
N ASN A 94 -4.78 8.64 7.35
CA ASN A 94 -4.60 9.72 8.31
C ASN A 94 -4.94 11.05 7.62
N VAL A 95 -5.97 11.76 8.09
CA VAL A 95 -6.42 13.01 7.46
C VAL A 95 -6.21 14.20 8.37
N HIS A 96 -6.83 14.24 9.56
CA HIS A 96 -6.88 15.39 10.45
C HIS A 96 -6.00 15.26 11.71
N GLN A 97 -5.28 14.12 11.87
CA GLN A 97 -4.40 13.94 13.02
C GLN A 97 -3.35 15.05 13.06
N LYS A 98 -3.24 15.73 14.18
CA LYS A 98 -2.33 16.87 14.39
C LYS A 98 -0.98 16.46 14.96
N ALA A 99 -0.92 15.28 15.58
CA ALA A 99 0.30 14.73 16.15
C ALA A 99 0.26 13.20 16.16
N PHE A 100 1.43 12.59 16.21
CA PHE A 100 1.63 11.16 16.36
C PHE A 100 2.59 10.95 17.53
N GLU A 101 2.40 9.88 18.30
CA GLU A 101 3.17 9.61 19.52
C GLU A 101 4.10 8.40 19.33
N GLY A 102 5.13 8.31 20.17
CA GLY A 102 6.08 7.20 20.17
C GLY A 102 6.84 7.06 18.86
N ASP A 103 7.11 5.81 18.50
CA ASP A 103 7.92 5.49 17.31
C ASP A 103 7.29 5.94 15.99
N ILE A 104 5.94 6.01 15.95
CA ILE A 104 5.24 6.42 14.74
C ILE A 104 5.34 7.93 14.46
N ALA A 105 5.69 8.76 15.44
CA ALA A 105 5.85 10.21 15.28
C ALA A 105 6.90 10.56 14.21
N LYS A 106 7.91 9.71 14.06
CA LYS A 106 8.98 9.91 13.06
C LYS A 106 8.59 9.46 11.67
N THR A 107 7.64 8.52 11.56
CA THR A 107 7.37 7.77 10.32
C THR A 107 5.95 7.98 9.78
N ALA A 108 5.04 8.56 10.55
CA ALA A 108 3.68 8.85 10.13
C ALA A 108 3.43 10.35 9.93
N SER A 109 2.43 10.65 9.11
CA SER A 109 1.86 11.99 8.94
C SER A 109 0.38 11.90 8.60
N SER A 110 -0.28 13.05 8.50
CA SER A 110 -1.65 13.19 8.02
C SER A 110 -1.70 14.11 6.80
N LEU A 111 -2.79 14.04 6.06
CA LEU A 111 -2.98 14.88 4.87
C LEU A 111 -3.01 16.36 5.24
N ASP A 112 -3.66 16.74 6.33
CA ASP A 112 -3.69 18.13 6.79
C ASP A 112 -2.30 18.67 7.13
N LEU A 113 -1.47 17.87 7.83
CA LEU A 113 -0.10 18.26 8.16
C LEU A 113 0.79 18.45 6.93
N LEU A 114 0.59 17.63 5.89
CA LEU A 114 1.40 17.68 4.68
C LEU A 114 0.96 18.80 3.72
N THR A 115 -0.34 19.11 3.69
CA THR A 115 -0.89 20.12 2.78
C THR A 115 -0.96 21.52 3.42
N GLY A 116 -0.89 21.61 4.74
CA GLY A 116 -1.11 22.85 5.48
C GLY A 116 -2.55 23.37 5.45
N ARG A 117 -3.50 22.55 4.97
CA ARG A 117 -4.93 22.89 4.87
C ARG A 117 -5.82 21.76 5.34
N SER A 118 -7.07 22.05 5.68
CA SER A 118 -8.05 21.02 6.03
C SER A 118 -8.53 20.28 4.78
N VAL A 119 -8.27 18.98 4.70
CA VAL A 119 -8.64 18.12 3.58
C VAL A 119 -10.01 17.50 3.84
N ARG A 120 -10.97 17.68 2.92
CA ARG A 120 -12.30 17.07 3.07
C ARG A 120 -12.24 15.56 2.82
N ARG A 121 -12.55 14.75 3.84
CA ARG A 121 -12.54 13.29 3.76
C ARG A 121 -13.43 12.75 2.65
N ALA A 122 -14.60 13.37 2.43
CA ALA A 122 -15.52 12.97 1.36
C ALA A 122 -14.90 13.11 -0.04
N ASP A 123 -14.07 14.14 -0.26
CA ASP A 123 -13.41 14.32 -1.55
C ASP A 123 -12.36 13.25 -1.80
N VAL A 124 -11.62 12.83 -0.75
CA VAL A 124 -10.66 11.72 -0.84
C VAL A 124 -11.36 10.40 -1.11
N VAL A 125 -12.48 10.12 -0.43
CA VAL A 125 -13.25 8.89 -0.64
C VAL A 125 -13.82 8.85 -2.06
N ARG A 126 -14.42 9.94 -2.54
CA ARG A 126 -14.94 10.04 -3.90
C ARG A 126 -13.82 9.81 -4.92
N ALA A 127 -12.72 10.52 -4.77
CA ALA A 127 -11.58 10.38 -5.65
C ALA A 127 -11.03 8.94 -5.66
N PHE A 128 -10.99 8.28 -4.48
CA PHE A 128 -10.57 6.90 -4.39
C PHE A 128 -11.48 5.95 -5.19
N LEU A 129 -12.80 6.10 -5.08
CA LEU A 129 -13.74 5.25 -5.82
C LEU A 129 -13.60 5.46 -7.33
N GLU A 130 -13.49 6.70 -7.78
CA GLU A 130 -13.27 7.03 -9.20
C GLU A 130 -11.93 6.46 -9.72
N GLU A 131 -10.83 6.62 -8.94
CA GLU A 131 -9.53 6.07 -9.32
C GLU A 131 -9.50 4.53 -9.25
N TYR A 132 -10.28 3.93 -8.36
CA TYR A 132 -10.38 2.47 -8.26
C TYR A 132 -11.02 1.88 -9.54
N GLU A 133 -12.08 2.50 -10.06
CA GLU A 133 -12.68 2.11 -11.34
C GLU A 133 -11.69 2.22 -12.50
N VAL A 134 -10.91 3.30 -12.55
CA VAL A 134 -9.87 3.48 -13.58
C VAL A 134 -8.79 2.40 -13.49
N VAL A 135 -8.34 2.08 -12.29
CA VAL A 135 -7.30 1.05 -12.06
C VAL A 135 -7.84 -0.35 -12.33
N ASP A 136 -9.11 -0.62 -12.02
CA ASP A 136 -9.77 -1.89 -12.32
C ASP A 136 -9.89 -2.11 -13.84
N GLU A 137 -10.30 -1.08 -14.59
CA GLU A 137 -10.30 -1.15 -16.06
C GLU A 137 -8.90 -1.34 -16.65
N LEU A 138 -7.89 -0.73 -16.04
CA LEU A 138 -6.49 -0.92 -16.44
C LEU A 138 -6.03 -2.36 -16.20
N ALA A 139 -6.42 -2.96 -15.08
CA ALA A 139 -6.11 -4.35 -14.76
C ALA A 139 -6.74 -5.34 -15.76
N LYS A 140 -7.93 -5.05 -16.26
CA LYS A 140 -8.61 -5.85 -17.31
C LYS A 140 -7.88 -5.80 -18.66
N GLN A 141 -7.08 -4.75 -18.91
CA GLN A 141 -6.25 -4.64 -20.13
C GLN A 141 -4.97 -5.51 -20.06
N GLY A 142 -4.64 -6.02 -18.88
CA GLY A 142 -3.51 -6.91 -18.65
C GLY A 142 -2.54 -6.41 -17.58
N SER A 143 -1.74 -7.34 -17.08
CA SER A 143 -0.81 -7.08 -15.97
C SER A 143 0.26 -6.04 -16.32
N GLU A 144 0.75 -6.01 -17.55
CA GLU A 144 1.78 -5.07 -17.98
C GLU A 144 1.32 -3.60 -17.87
N ALA A 145 0.11 -3.29 -18.33
CA ALA A 145 -0.46 -1.95 -18.23
C ALA A 145 -0.56 -1.49 -16.78
N LEU A 146 -1.06 -2.38 -15.91
CA LEU A 146 -1.18 -2.16 -14.48
C LEU A 146 0.20 -1.92 -13.83
N MET A 147 1.18 -2.77 -14.13
CA MET A 147 2.52 -2.70 -13.55
C MET A 147 3.31 -1.48 -14.01
N ASN A 148 3.05 -0.98 -15.22
CA ASN A 148 3.65 0.28 -15.69
C ASN A 148 3.21 1.46 -14.82
N VAL A 149 1.92 1.55 -14.50
CA VAL A 149 1.39 2.58 -13.58
C VAL A 149 1.93 2.38 -12.16
N TYR A 150 1.97 1.14 -11.66
CA TYR A 150 2.52 0.83 -10.34
C TYR A 150 3.97 1.32 -10.19
N ARG A 151 4.84 1.03 -11.17
CA ARG A 151 6.25 1.44 -11.14
C ARG A 151 6.42 2.95 -11.01
N GLN A 152 5.57 3.74 -11.69
CA GLN A 152 5.61 5.20 -11.61
C GLN A 152 5.28 5.72 -10.22
N HIS A 153 4.43 5.00 -9.46
CA HIS A 153 3.97 5.41 -8.14
C HIS A 153 4.73 4.71 -7.00
N SER A 154 5.69 3.84 -7.31
CA SER A 154 6.42 3.08 -6.29
C SER A 154 7.45 3.96 -5.56
N ALA A 155 7.42 3.93 -4.22
CA ALA A 155 8.48 4.46 -3.36
C ALA A 155 9.52 3.41 -3.00
N THR A 156 9.28 2.13 -3.34
CA THR A 156 10.15 1.01 -2.93
C THR A 156 11.13 0.62 -4.01
N LEU A 157 10.71 0.65 -5.27
CA LEU A 157 11.57 0.23 -6.39
C LEU A 157 12.80 1.13 -6.54
N GLY A 158 13.94 0.49 -6.78
CA GLY A 158 15.25 1.16 -6.86
C GLY A 158 15.87 1.50 -5.51
N GLN A 159 15.16 1.29 -4.38
CA GLN A 159 15.67 1.62 -3.04
C GLN A 159 16.41 0.43 -2.41
N ARG A 160 17.39 0.77 -1.58
CA ARG A 160 18.01 -0.19 -0.65
C ARG A 160 17.03 -0.51 0.47
N VAL A 161 16.76 -1.79 0.66
CA VAL A 161 15.77 -2.28 1.63
C VAL A 161 16.35 -3.36 2.52
N GLN A 162 15.82 -3.44 3.74
CA GLN A 162 15.99 -4.60 4.62
C GLN A 162 14.70 -5.43 4.58
N VAL A 163 14.83 -6.69 4.24
CA VAL A 163 13.75 -7.70 4.30
C VAL A 163 13.87 -8.45 5.62
N ILE A 164 12.79 -8.47 6.39
CA ILE A 164 12.73 -9.11 7.72
C ILE A 164 11.64 -10.16 7.70
N SER A 165 12.02 -11.43 7.85
CA SER A 165 11.14 -12.59 7.95
C SER A 165 11.21 -13.26 9.32
N ALA A 166 10.43 -14.30 9.53
CA ALA A 166 10.51 -15.13 10.74
C ALA A 166 11.83 -15.92 10.84
N THR A 167 12.45 -16.22 9.70
CA THR A 167 13.66 -17.06 9.60
C THR A 167 14.95 -16.23 9.51
N GLY A 168 14.88 -14.91 9.47
CA GLY A 168 16.05 -14.03 9.40
C GLY A 168 15.80 -12.75 8.62
N SER A 169 16.88 -12.02 8.38
CA SER A 169 16.83 -10.79 7.58
C SER A 169 17.99 -10.72 6.61
N PHE A 170 17.78 -10.03 5.48
CA PHE A 170 18.81 -9.70 4.52
C PHE A 170 18.58 -8.27 3.98
N THR A 171 19.62 -7.71 3.37
CA THR A 171 19.57 -6.40 2.69
C THR A 171 19.74 -6.58 1.19
N GLY A 172 19.24 -5.63 0.43
CA GLY A 172 19.37 -5.64 -1.02
C GLY A 172 18.70 -4.44 -1.67
N THR A 173 18.66 -4.42 -2.98
CA THR A 173 17.96 -3.40 -3.76
C THR A 173 16.65 -3.95 -4.28
N ALA A 174 15.55 -3.26 -4.03
CA ALA A 174 14.23 -3.60 -4.54
C ALA A 174 14.20 -3.40 -6.07
N LYS A 175 14.25 -4.49 -6.83
CA LYS A 175 14.42 -4.49 -8.28
C LYS A 175 13.11 -4.36 -9.05
N ALA A 176 12.13 -5.18 -8.69
CA ALA A 176 10.87 -5.27 -9.41
C ALA A 176 9.73 -5.75 -8.50
N VAL A 177 8.51 -5.55 -8.94
CA VAL A 177 7.31 -6.23 -8.42
C VAL A 177 6.78 -7.10 -9.54
N THR A 178 6.50 -8.38 -9.22
CA THR A 178 5.95 -9.36 -10.17
C THR A 178 4.46 -9.10 -10.41
N ASP A 179 3.91 -9.69 -11.46
CA ASP A 179 2.48 -9.63 -11.76
C ASP A 179 1.61 -10.23 -10.64
N SER A 180 2.17 -11.18 -9.88
CA SER A 180 1.56 -11.74 -8.68
C SER A 180 1.67 -10.84 -7.43
N GLY A 181 2.35 -9.69 -7.52
CA GLY A 181 2.49 -8.74 -6.41
C GLY A 181 3.67 -9.02 -5.47
N SER A 182 4.51 -10.01 -5.76
CA SER A 182 5.74 -10.27 -5.00
C SER A 182 6.81 -9.23 -5.30
N LEU A 183 7.67 -8.94 -4.32
CA LEU A 183 8.82 -8.06 -4.51
C LEU A 183 10.06 -8.86 -4.87
N ILE A 184 10.75 -8.50 -5.92
CA ILE A 184 12.08 -9.03 -6.25
C ILE A 184 13.14 -8.10 -5.65
N VAL A 185 13.99 -8.66 -4.82
CA VAL A 185 15.12 -7.95 -4.19
C VAL A 185 16.42 -8.60 -4.63
N THR A 186 17.29 -7.83 -5.27
CA THR A 186 18.66 -8.27 -5.54
C THR A 186 19.48 -8.06 -4.26
N ASP A 187 19.95 -9.15 -3.67
CA ASP A 187 20.73 -9.11 -2.42
C ASP A 187 22.17 -8.61 -2.65
N ASP A 188 22.95 -8.53 -1.57
CA ASP A 188 24.33 -8.03 -1.63
C ASP A 188 25.31 -8.97 -2.36
N ASP A 189 24.92 -10.23 -2.57
CA ASP A 189 25.64 -11.22 -3.37
C ASP A 189 25.23 -11.18 -4.86
N GLY A 190 24.35 -10.25 -5.23
CA GLY A 190 23.84 -10.08 -6.60
C GLY A 190 22.74 -11.08 -7.01
N GLN A 191 22.17 -11.82 -6.03
CA GLN A 191 21.14 -12.80 -6.30
C GLN A 191 19.75 -12.21 -6.16
N ASP A 192 18.87 -12.50 -7.12
CA ASP A 192 17.47 -12.11 -7.06
C ASP A 192 16.69 -13.05 -6.13
N ARG A 193 16.05 -12.47 -5.12
CA ARG A 193 15.17 -13.17 -4.16
C ARG A 193 13.75 -12.68 -4.29
N GLU A 194 12.82 -13.60 -4.47
CA GLU A 194 11.39 -13.30 -4.45
C GLU A 194 10.90 -13.23 -3.00
N VAL A 195 10.18 -12.16 -2.68
CA VAL A 195 9.70 -11.81 -1.35
C VAL A 195 8.18 -11.70 -1.37
N LEU A 196 7.50 -12.58 -0.64
CA LEU A 196 6.05 -12.57 -0.52
C LEU A 196 5.59 -11.59 0.55
N ALA A 197 4.55 -10.81 0.26
CA ALA A 197 4.02 -9.81 1.17
C ALA A 197 3.56 -10.39 2.53
N ALA A 198 2.99 -11.60 2.54
CA ALA A 198 2.47 -12.24 3.74
C ALA A 198 3.57 -12.49 4.80
N ASP A 199 4.77 -12.86 4.37
CA ASP A 199 5.79 -13.45 5.23
C ASP A 199 6.78 -12.44 5.80
N VAL A 200 6.79 -11.19 5.28
CA VAL A 200 7.86 -10.24 5.56
C VAL A 200 7.42 -8.84 5.95
N SER A 201 8.37 -8.11 6.53
CA SER A 201 8.36 -6.65 6.65
C SER A 201 9.53 -6.10 5.83
N VAL A 202 9.26 -5.12 4.99
CA VAL A 202 10.28 -4.42 4.20
C VAL A 202 10.46 -3.01 4.77
N ARG A 203 11.70 -2.62 5.02
CA ARG A 203 12.06 -1.30 5.55
C ARG A 203 13.07 -0.65 4.63
N GLY A 204 12.84 0.60 4.28
CA GLY A 204 13.84 1.43 3.59
C GLY A 204 15.04 1.70 4.52
N LEU A 205 16.25 1.61 3.99
CA LEU A 205 17.49 1.90 4.76
C LEU A 205 17.79 3.40 4.84
N MET A 206 17.25 4.19 3.92
CA MET A 206 17.44 5.63 3.82
C MET A 206 16.23 6.43 4.35
N GLY A 207 15.37 5.84 5.16
CA GLY A 207 14.16 6.44 5.72
C GLY A 207 13.01 5.44 5.85
N TYR A 208 11.77 5.94 6.02
CA TYR A 208 10.62 5.06 6.13
C TYR A 208 10.23 4.39 4.79
N ALA A 209 10.42 5.09 3.68
CA ALA A 209 10.13 4.58 2.35
C ALA A 209 11.23 3.67 1.84
#